data_79ae130338be82615aeb5e16349a2efd
#
_entry.id   79ae130338be82615aeb5e16349a2efd
#
_cell.length_a   1.000
_cell.length_b   1.000
_cell.length_c   1.000
_cell.angle_alpha   90.00
_cell.angle_beta   90.00
_cell.angle_gamma   90.00
#
_symmetry.space_group_name_H-M   'P 1'
#
loop_
_entity.id
_entity.type
_entity.pdbx_description
1 polymer ?
#
loop_
_entity_poly.entity_id
_entity_poly.type
_entity_poly.pdbx_seq_one_letter_code
_entity_poly.pdbx_strand_id
1 'polypeptide(L)'
;MMVLDDDDATPPFEQIRSQLANHIRAGTLEGGYRLPSVRQLATDLRVAAGTVARAYTALEADGLIESSRSSGTRVRMGQGVTAAARTAARTFIGAIRAEQVTLDEALSAVRAEWAAAKEHGPTAA
;
A
#
# COMPACT_ATOMS: atom_id res chain seq x y z
N MET A 1 -2.87 11.43 5.29
CA MET A 1 -2.47 10.27 4.51
C MET A 1 -1.29 9.52 5.12
N MET A 2 -0.18 10.16 5.37
CA MET A 2 0.95 9.51 6.03
C MET A 2 1.18 10.13 7.39
N VAL A 3 1.22 9.30 8.41
CA VAL A 3 1.42 9.75 9.79
C VAL A 3 2.58 8.98 10.41
N LEU A 4 3.55 9.71 10.92
CA LEU A 4 4.65 9.10 11.66
C LEU A 4 4.33 9.12 13.15
N ASP A 5 4.56 8.00 13.80
CA ASP A 5 4.37 7.84 15.23
C ASP A 5 5.73 7.83 15.92
N ASP A 6 6.05 8.90 16.63
CA ASP A 6 7.32 9.04 17.32
C ASP A 6 7.45 8.07 18.49
N ASP A 7 6.33 7.60 19.03
CA ASP A 7 6.30 6.66 20.15
C ASP A 7 6.42 5.20 19.71
N ASP A 8 6.31 4.93 18.40
CA ASP A 8 6.47 3.60 17.87
C ASP A 8 7.94 3.19 17.87
N ALA A 9 8.22 1.96 18.29
CA ALA A 9 9.57 1.39 18.23
C ALA A 9 10.09 1.25 16.79
N THR A 10 9.21 1.22 15.81
CA THR A 10 9.58 1.13 14.39
C THR A 10 10.28 2.41 13.95
N PRO A 11 11.48 2.33 13.36
CA PRO A 11 12.18 3.52 12.88
C PRO A 11 11.37 4.33 11.88
N PRO A 12 11.51 5.65 11.83
CA PRO A 12 10.77 6.49 10.89
C PRO A 12 10.87 6.05 9.43
N PHE A 13 12.06 5.65 8.95
CA PHE A 13 12.20 5.21 7.56
C PHE A 13 11.34 3.99 7.25
N GLU A 14 11.23 3.07 8.21
CA GLU A 14 10.42 1.86 8.05
C GLU A 14 8.92 2.18 8.11
N GLN A 15 8.52 3.13 8.93
CA GLN A 15 7.14 3.61 8.94
C GLN A 15 6.75 4.20 7.59
N ILE A 16 7.63 5.01 7.00
CA ILE A 16 7.41 5.59 5.67
C ILE A 16 7.33 4.50 4.62
N ARG A 17 8.30 3.60 4.59
CA ARG A 17 8.35 2.49 3.64
C ARG A 17 7.09 1.64 3.72
N SER A 18 6.73 1.23 4.91
CA SER A 18 5.60 0.35 5.17
C SER A 18 4.28 0.99 4.75
N GLN A 19 4.05 2.25 5.07
CA GLN A 19 2.83 2.95 4.69
C GLN A 19 2.72 3.12 3.18
N LEU A 20 3.80 3.52 2.51
CA LEU A 20 3.80 3.65 1.05
C LEU A 20 3.60 2.30 0.38
N ALA A 21 4.29 1.25 0.85
CA ALA A 21 4.12 -0.10 0.32
C ALA A 21 2.67 -0.56 0.43
N ASN A 22 2.03 -0.33 1.57
CA ASN A 22 0.64 -0.70 1.79
C ASN A 22 -0.30 0.03 0.83
N HIS A 23 -0.10 1.33 0.63
CA HIS A 23 -0.89 2.11 -0.32
C HIS A 23 -0.71 1.66 -1.77
N ILE A 24 0.53 1.32 -2.15
CA ILE A 24 0.81 0.80 -3.49
C ILE A 24 0.14 -0.56 -3.70
N ARG A 25 0.30 -1.46 -2.74
CA ARG A 25 -0.29 -2.82 -2.83
C ARG A 25 -1.81 -2.79 -2.79
N ALA A 26 -2.38 -1.88 -2.03
CA ALA A 26 -3.83 -1.69 -1.99
C ALA A 26 -4.38 -0.99 -3.24
N GLY A 27 -3.51 -0.43 -4.08
CA GLY A 27 -3.92 0.30 -5.28
C GLY A 27 -4.39 1.72 -5.02
N THR A 28 -4.28 2.23 -3.80
CA THR A 28 -4.61 3.64 -3.50
C THR A 28 -3.58 4.60 -4.09
N LEU A 29 -2.34 4.13 -4.25
CA LEU A 29 -1.34 4.80 -5.07
C LEU A 29 -1.19 3.98 -6.35
N GLU A 30 -1.79 4.45 -7.41
CA GLU A 30 -1.86 3.71 -8.68
C GLU A 30 -0.52 3.70 -9.41
N GLY A 31 -0.35 2.73 -10.29
CA GLY A 31 0.82 2.68 -11.16
C GLY A 31 0.98 3.96 -11.96
N GLY A 32 2.18 4.50 -12.00
CA GLY A 32 2.48 5.77 -12.65
C GLY A 32 2.29 6.99 -11.76
N TYR A 33 1.69 6.83 -10.57
CA TYR A 33 1.52 7.95 -9.65
C TYR A 33 2.88 8.53 -9.27
N ARG A 34 3.02 9.85 -9.40
CA ARG A 34 4.24 10.54 -9.05
C ARG A 34 4.30 10.80 -7.55
N LEU A 35 5.30 10.22 -6.90
CA LEU A 35 5.55 10.46 -5.48
C LEU A 35 6.22 11.82 -5.29
N PRO A 36 6.03 12.45 -4.12
CA PRO A 36 6.77 13.67 -3.82
C PRO A 36 8.28 13.38 -3.84
N SER A 37 9.07 14.40 -4.11
CA SER A 37 10.52 14.28 -4.02
C SER A 37 10.93 13.96 -2.58
N VAL A 38 12.13 13.40 -2.42
CA VAL A 38 12.68 13.14 -1.09
C VAL A 38 12.64 14.39 -0.22
N ARG A 39 13.05 15.53 -0.77
CA ARG A 39 13.03 16.80 -0.04
C ARG A 39 11.64 17.22 0.38
N GLN A 40 10.69 17.13 -0.55
CA GLN A 40 9.33 17.56 -0.27
C GLN A 40 8.70 16.70 0.83
N LEU A 41 8.84 15.39 0.73
CA LEU A 41 8.27 14.49 1.73
C LEU A 41 8.97 14.67 3.09
N ALA A 42 10.29 14.84 3.09
CA ALA A 42 11.03 15.10 4.32
C ALA A 42 10.55 16.37 5.01
N THR A 43 10.31 17.43 4.23
CA THR A 43 9.77 18.69 4.76
C THR A 43 8.36 18.48 5.31
N ASP A 44 7.50 17.80 4.57
CA ASP A 44 6.11 17.57 4.97
C ASP A 44 6.01 16.73 6.25
N LEU A 45 6.88 15.73 6.40
CA LEU A 45 6.89 14.84 7.55
C LEU A 45 7.78 15.32 8.68
N ARG A 46 8.54 16.39 8.47
CA ARG A 46 9.48 16.95 9.44
C ARG A 46 10.54 15.93 9.88
N VAL A 47 11.11 15.24 8.90
CA VAL A 47 12.21 14.29 9.12
C VAL A 47 13.39 14.67 8.25
N ALA A 48 14.54 14.06 8.50
CA ALA A 48 15.72 14.27 7.67
C ALA A 48 15.51 13.69 6.28
N ALA A 49 16.07 14.35 5.28
CA ALA A 49 15.99 13.87 3.89
C ALA A 49 16.53 12.44 3.75
N GLY A 50 17.59 12.10 4.48
CA GLY A 50 18.14 10.75 4.46
C GLY A 50 17.18 9.67 4.93
N THR A 51 16.27 10.01 5.84
CA THR A 51 15.23 9.09 6.31
C THR A 51 14.28 8.72 5.17
N VAL A 52 13.82 9.73 4.41
CA VAL A 52 12.95 9.49 3.25
C VAL A 52 13.71 8.79 2.14
N ALA A 53 14.95 9.20 1.87
CA ALA A 53 15.79 8.57 0.86
C ALA A 53 15.97 7.07 1.13
N ARG A 54 16.19 6.72 2.38
CA ARG A 54 16.33 5.30 2.78
C ARG A 54 15.05 4.51 2.52
N ALA A 55 13.90 5.10 2.83
CA ALA A 55 12.60 4.47 2.57
C ALA A 55 12.39 4.27 1.05
N TYR A 56 12.69 5.29 0.26
CA TYR A 56 12.54 5.20 -1.20
C TYR A 56 13.49 4.16 -1.80
N THR A 57 14.74 4.11 -1.32
CA THR A 57 15.69 3.10 -1.79
C THR A 57 15.17 1.69 -1.54
N ALA A 58 14.60 1.44 -0.36
CA ALA A 58 14.02 0.15 -0.02
C ALA A 58 12.83 -0.20 -0.91
N LEU A 59 11.94 0.78 -1.17
CA LEU A 59 10.79 0.57 -2.06
C LEU A 59 11.23 0.28 -3.49
N GLU A 60 12.27 0.95 -3.96
CA GLU A 60 12.82 0.72 -5.30
C GLU A 60 13.44 -0.66 -5.40
N ALA A 61 14.17 -1.10 -4.37
CA ALA A 61 14.73 -2.45 -4.30
C ALA A 61 13.64 -3.52 -4.33
N ASP A 62 12.48 -3.24 -3.72
CA ASP A 62 11.33 -4.15 -3.73
C ASP A 62 10.53 -4.09 -5.04
N GLY A 63 10.92 -3.24 -5.97
CA GLY A 63 10.25 -3.12 -7.27
C GLY A 63 8.93 -2.39 -7.26
N LEU A 64 8.63 -1.64 -6.20
CA LEU A 64 7.36 -0.92 -6.07
C LEU A 64 7.38 0.47 -6.70
N ILE A 65 8.55 1.09 -6.74
CA ILE A 65 8.73 2.43 -7.32
C ILE A 65 9.95 2.45 -8.23
N GLU A 66 10.03 3.47 -9.06
CA GLU A 66 11.18 3.71 -9.92
C GLU A 66 11.46 5.20 -10.00
N SER A 67 12.73 5.55 -10.16
CA SER A 67 13.18 6.93 -10.28
C SER A 67 13.77 7.18 -11.66
N SER A 68 13.49 8.35 -12.20
CA SER A 68 14.09 8.80 -13.44
C SER A 68 14.41 10.28 -13.35
N ARG A 69 15.42 10.71 -14.11
CA ARG A 69 15.81 12.11 -14.12
C ARG A 69 14.74 13.03 -14.71
N SER A 70 13.99 12.52 -15.66
CA SER A 70 13.00 13.33 -16.39
C SER A 70 11.62 13.30 -15.76
N SER A 71 11.23 12.18 -15.14
CA SER A 71 9.86 12.01 -14.63
C SER A 71 9.75 11.90 -13.12
N GLY A 72 10.87 12.01 -12.40
CA GLY A 72 10.90 11.90 -10.94
C GLY A 72 10.68 10.47 -10.46
N THR A 73 10.17 10.33 -9.25
CA THR A 73 9.91 9.04 -8.64
C THR A 73 8.44 8.68 -8.79
N ARG A 74 8.18 7.51 -9.34
CA ARG A 74 6.82 7.06 -9.65
C ARG A 74 6.57 5.63 -9.16
N VAL A 75 5.33 5.35 -8.83
CA VAL A 75 4.89 3.98 -8.59
C VAL A 75 5.01 3.19 -9.90
N ARG A 76 5.60 2.01 -9.84
CA ARG A 76 5.74 1.16 -11.03
C ARG A 76 4.38 0.67 -11.48
N MET A 77 4.24 0.50 -12.80
CA MET A 77 3.02 -0.03 -13.38
C MET A 77 2.81 -1.50 -12.99
N GLY A 78 1.57 -1.91 -12.86
CA GLY A 78 1.22 -3.29 -12.57
C GLY A 78 1.38 -3.71 -11.11
N GLN A 79 1.58 -2.76 -10.21
CA GLN A 79 1.69 -3.05 -8.79
C GLN A 79 0.34 -2.91 -8.09
N GLY A 80 0.09 -3.81 -7.14
CA GLY A 80 -1.09 -3.75 -6.30
C GLY A 80 -2.37 -4.26 -6.98
N VAL A 81 -3.47 -4.14 -6.28
CA VAL A 81 -4.78 -4.57 -6.78
C VAL A 81 -5.33 -3.56 -7.77
N THR A 82 -6.12 -4.07 -8.71
CA THR A 82 -6.75 -3.24 -9.73
C THR A 82 -7.86 -2.36 -9.13
N ALA A 83 -8.28 -1.36 -9.89
CA ALA A 83 -9.43 -0.53 -9.50
C ALA A 83 -10.70 -1.37 -9.32
N ALA A 84 -10.88 -2.38 -10.17
CA ALA A 84 -12.02 -3.30 -10.05
C ALA A 84 -11.97 -4.10 -8.74
N ALA A 85 -10.78 -4.60 -8.37
CA ALA A 85 -10.62 -5.32 -7.11
C ALA A 85 -10.85 -4.42 -5.89
N ARG A 86 -10.40 -3.16 -5.95
CA ARG A 86 -10.68 -2.18 -4.88
C ARG A 86 -12.17 -1.89 -4.75
N THR A 87 -12.87 -1.77 -5.87
CA THR A 87 -14.32 -1.57 -5.87
C THR A 87 -15.02 -2.75 -5.22
N ALA A 88 -14.60 -3.98 -5.55
CA ALA A 88 -15.13 -5.19 -4.94
C ALA A 88 -14.90 -5.20 -3.43
N ALA A 89 -13.71 -4.78 -2.98
CA ALA A 89 -13.40 -4.69 -1.56
C ALA A 89 -14.32 -3.68 -0.85
N ARG A 90 -14.57 -2.52 -1.45
CA ARG A 90 -15.49 -1.52 -0.88
C ARG A 90 -16.91 -2.08 -0.78
N THR A 91 -17.36 -2.80 -1.78
CA THR A 91 -18.69 -3.43 -1.78
C THR A 91 -18.79 -4.43 -0.64
N PHE A 92 -17.76 -5.26 -0.46
CA PHE A 92 -17.70 -6.22 0.64
C PHE A 92 -17.76 -5.50 2.00
N ILE A 93 -16.93 -4.47 2.17
CA ILE A 93 -16.89 -3.70 3.42
C ILE A 93 -18.25 -3.06 3.71
N GLY A 94 -18.89 -2.49 2.69
CA GLY A 94 -20.23 -1.90 2.85
C GLY A 94 -21.25 -2.92 3.32
N ALA A 95 -21.19 -4.13 2.79
CA ALA A 95 -22.11 -5.20 3.17
C ALA A 95 -21.91 -5.66 4.62
N ILE A 96 -20.66 -5.85 5.06
CA ILE A 96 -20.37 -6.37 6.39
C ILE A 96 -20.45 -5.34 7.50
N ARG A 97 -20.31 -4.07 7.20
CA ARG A 97 -20.38 -3.01 8.22
C ARG A 97 -21.73 -2.98 8.93
N ALA A 98 -22.79 -3.27 8.21
CA ALA A 98 -24.12 -3.35 8.80
C ALA A 98 -24.26 -4.48 9.84
N GLU A 99 -23.38 -5.46 9.78
CA GLU A 99 -23.38 -6.62 10.67
C GLU A 99 -22.41 -6.50 11.85
N GLN A 100 -21.79 -5.32 11.99
CA GLN A 100 -20.86 -5.03 13.09
C GLN A 100 -19.66 -5.98 13.16
N VAL A 101 -19.19 -6.42 12.00
CA VAL A 101 -18.02 -7.31 11.88
C VAL A 101 -16.74 -6.48 12.07
N THR A 102 -15.81 -7.01 12.86
CA THR A 102 -14.50 -6.36 13.03
C THR A 102 -13.61 -6.59 11.81
N LEU A 103 -12.57 -5.77 11.67
CA LEU A 103 -11.59 -5.97 10.60
C LEU A 103 -10.97 -7.36 10.66
N ASP A 104 -10.59 -7.83 11.85
CA ASP A 104 -9.98 -9.14 12.00
C ASP A 104 -10.93 -10.24 11.57
N GLU A 105 -12.21 -10.15 11.92
CA GLU A 105 -13.22 -11.09 11.48
C GLU A 105 -13.42 -11.05 9.97
N ALA A 106 -13.43 -9.85 9.40
CA ALA A 106 -13.53 -9.67 7.94
C ALA A 106 -12.34 -10.30 7.21
N LEU A 107 -11.14 -10.07 7.71
CA LEU A 107 -9.94 -10.66 7.12
C LEU A 107 -9.94 -12.19 7.26
N SER A 108 -10.43 -12.71 8.37
CA SER A 108 -10.57 -14.17 8.56
C SER A 108 -11.53 -14.76 7.55
N ALA A 109 -12.66 -14.09 7.30
CA ALA A 109 -13.61 -14.52 6.30
C ALA A 109 -13.01 -14.53 4.89
N VAL A 110 -12.28 -13.49 4.55
CA VAL A 110 -11.59 -13.40 3.24
C VAL A 110 -10.59 -14.53 3.10
N ARG A 111 -9.80 -14.79 4.12
CA ARG A 111 -8.81 -15.89 4.10
C ARG A 111 -9.47 -17.25 3.94
N ALA A 112 -10.56 -17.48 4.64
CA ALA A 112 -11.30 -18.74 4.56
C ALA A 112 -11.88 -18.98 3.16
N GLU A 113 -12.49 -17.94 2.58
CA GLU A 113 -13.04 -18.02 1.23
C GLU A 113 -11.95 -18.18 0.18
N TRP A 114 -10.81 -17.52 0.38
CA TRP A 114 -9.65 -17.64 -0.51
C TRP A 114 -9.15 -19.08 -0.53
N ALA A 115 -9.01 -19.70 0.64
CA ALA A 115 -8.57 -21.09 0.76
C ALA A 115 -9.58 -22.05 0.11
N ALA A 116 -10.87 -21.85 0.32
CA ALA A 116 -11.92 -22.65 -0.27
C ALA A 116 -11.93 -22.54 -1.80
N ALA A 117 -11.76 -21.35 -2.33
CA ALA A 117 -11.68 -21.13 -3.77
C ALA A 117 -10.47 -21.84 -4.38
N LYS A 118 -9.35 -21.86 -3.65
CA LYS A 118 -8.13 -22.53 -4.07
C LYS A 118 -8.28 -24.04 -4.13
N GLU A 119 -9.03 -24.62 -3.18
CA GLU A 119 -9.31 -26.06 -3.14
C GLU A 119 -10.21 -26.51 -4.28
N HIS A 120 -11.10 -25.64 -4.73
CA HIS A 120 -12.00 -25.95 -5.85
C HIS A 120 -11.38 -25.63 -7.22
N GLY A 121 -10.15 -25.12 -7.22
CA GLY A 121 -9.46 -24.68 -8.41
C GLY A 121 -10.07 -23.42 -9.03
N PRO A 122 -9.41 -22.84 -10.05
CA PRO A 122 -9.96 -21.68 -10.72
C PRO A 122 -11.23 -22.08 -11.44
N THR A 123 -12.35 -21.47 -11.06
CA THR A 123 -13.55 -21.59 -11.87
C THR A 123 -13.24 -20.92 -13.20
N ALA A 124 -13.25 -21.72 -14.25
CA ALA A 124 -13.17 -21.17 -15.59
C ALA A 124 -14.40 -20.29 -15.82
N ALA A 125 -14.17 -19.01 -15.83
CA ALA A 125 -15.21 -18.06 -16.16
C ALA A 125 -15.31 -17.98 -17.67
#